data_f5d993246bf9d6f7e37939d56dec8734
#
_entry.id   f5d993246bf9d6f7e37939d56dec8734
#
_cell.length_a   1.000
_cell.length_b   1.000
_cell.length_c   1.000
_cell.angle_alpha   90.00
_cell.angle_beta   90.00
_cell.angle_gamma   90.00
#
_symmetry.space_group_name_H-M   'P 1'
#
loop_
_entity.id
_entity.type
_entity.pdbx_description
1 polymer ?
#
loop_
_entity_poly.entity_id
_entity_poly.type
_entity_poly.pdbx_seq_one_letter_code
_entity_poly.pdbx_strand_id
1 'polypeptide(L)'
;ASCFHYTLNTEDAKGCESPDSAREGPQPEQNQEGEKLQMQVEIKIDESCREPKITILTDKMTDEINTLVRNLSGQSPQILTGFQGDTAEVLAQPDILRIFASAGKVLAVTEKGEYTLSLRLYELEERLDRNHFVRISNSEIINLRKVKGFDLSFTGTICVSLSDGTVTYVSRRYVTKIKQVLGL
;
A
#
# COMPACT_ATOMS: atom_id res chain seq x y z
N ALA A 1 -9.66 -35.42 9.36
CA ALA A 1 -9.37 -34.07 9.84
C ALA A 1 -7.88 -34.00 10.16
N SER A 2 -7.09 -33.47 9.24
CA SER A 2 -5.64 -33.26 9.45
C SER A 2 -5.40 -31.82 9.75
N CYS A 3 -5.00 -31.51 10.98
CA CYS A 3 -4.52 -30.19 11.37
C CYS A 3 -3.05 -30.08 10.98
N PHE A 4 -2.72 -29.14 10.10
CA PHE A 4 -1.35 -28.72 9.88
C PHE A 4 -1.07 -27.46 10.70
N HIS A 5 -0.16 -27.59 11.66
CA HIS A 5 0.36 -26.48 12.43
C HIS A 5 1.66 -25.98 11.76
N TYR A 6 1.71 -24.71 11.39
CA TYR A 6 2.94 -24.03 11.04
C TYR A 6 3.25 -22.98 12.11
N THR A 7 4.31 -23.23 12.87
CA THR A 7 4.85 -22.27 13.83
C THR A 7 6.18 -21.75 13.28
N LEU A 8 6.28 -20.46 12.99
CA LEU A 8 7.55 -19.82 12.68
C LEU A 8 8.13 -19.24 13.97
N ASN A 9 9.10 -19.96 14.55
CA ASN A 9 9.97 -19.46 15.60
C ASN A 9 11.22 -18.88 14.96
N THR A 10 11.51 -17.62 15.28
CA THR A 10 12.84 -17.06 15.09
C THR A 10 13.48 -16.88 16.46
N GLU A 11 14.21 -17.90 16.92
CA GLU A 11 15.26 -17.79 17.93
C GLU A 11 16.57 -18.07 17.22
N ASP A 12 17.54 -17.17 17.42
CA ASP A 12 18.91 -17.48 17.78
C ASP A 12 19.83 -16.26 17.64
N ALA A 13 20.38 -15.81 18.77
CA ALA A 13 21.80 -15.55 18.91
C ALA A 13 22.15 -15.27 20.37
N LYS A 14 22.79 -16.29 20.99
CA LYS A 14 23.52 -16.21 22.27
C LYS A 14 24.83 -15.45 22.05
N GLY A 15 25.20 -14.57 22.93
CA GLY A 15 26.03 -14.75 24.08
C GLY A 15 27.41 -14.13 23.94
N CYS A 16 27.80 -13.29 24.86
CA CYS A 16 29.08 -13.43 25.60
C CYS A 16 29.15 -12.34 26.70
N GLU A 17 29.26 -12.81 27.92
CA GLU A 17 29.59 -12.04 29.11
C GLU A 17 31.09 -11.74 29.17
N SER A 18 31.47 -10.58 29.75
CA SER A 18 32.39 -10.49 30.88
C SER A 18 32.55 -9.08 31.39
N PRO A 19 32.98 -8.89 32.65
CA PRO A 19 32.57 -7.78 33.51
C PRO A 19 33.66 -6.72 33.73
N ASP A 20 33.27 -5.69 34.44
CA ASP A 20 33.99 -4.76 35.30
C ASP A 20 34.12 -3.30 34.87
N SER A 21 33.52 -2.51 35.64
CA SER A 21 34.02 -1.43 36.50
C SER A 21 33.09 -0.20 36.50
N ALA A 22 32.70 0.13 37.72
CA ALA A 22 31.88 1.26 38.13
C ALA A 22 32.39 2.64 37.67
N ARG A 23 31.48 3.50 37.21
CA ARG A 23 31.47 4.95 37.47
C ARG A 23 30.05 5.48 37.21
N GLU A 24 29.44 6.01 38.29
CA GLU A 24 28.19 6.75 38.29
C GLU A 24 28.34 8.02 37.41
N GLY A 25 27.43 8.16 36.44
CA GLY A 25 27.17 9.37 35.67
C GLY A 25 25.65 9.48 35.42
N PRO A 26 25.09 10.67 35.17
CA PRO A 26 23.66 10.94 35.26
C PRO A 26 22.85 10.08 34.29
N GLN A 27 21.70 9.61 34.76
CA GLN A 27 20.75 8.74 34.06
C GLN A 27 20.31 9.39 32.74
N PRO A 28 20.45 8.71 31.57
CA PRO A 28 19.77 9.13 30.38
C PRO A 28 18.30 8.76 30.46
N GLU A 29 17.48 9.70 30.05
CA GLU A 29 16.05 9.58 29.86
C GLU A 29 15.70 8.27 29.16
N GLN A 30 14.77 7.52 29.71
CA GLN A 30 14.24 6.29 29.15
C GLN A 30 13.58 6.59 27.82
N ASN A 31 14.32 6.40 26.73
CA ASN A 31 13.71 6.18 25.43
C ASN A 31 12.86 4.92 25.54
N GLN A 32 11.55 5.10 25.53
CA GLN A 32 10.60 4.03 25.27
C GLN A 32 10.81 3.56 23.82
N GLU A 33 11.75 2.64 23.63
CA GLU A 33 11.81 1.83 22.42
C GLU A 33 10.46 1.11 22.31
N GLY A 34 9.72 1.41 21.23
CA GLY A 34 8.42 0.81 20.99
C GLY A 34 8.55 -0.71 20.98
N GLU A 35 7.90 -1.33 21.93
CA GLU A 35 7.79 -2.78 22.05
C GLU A 35 7.20 -3.33 20.74
N LYS A 36 8.05 -3.97 19.94
CA LYS A 36 7.64 -4.54 18.65
C LYS A 36 6.63 -5.63 18.92
N LEU A 37 5.38 -5.41 18.57
CA LEU A 37 4.30 -6.36 18.78
C LEU A 37 4.63 -7.67 18.04
N GLN A 38 4.92 -8.73 18.78
CA GLN A 38 5.05 -10.07 18.22
C GLN A 38 3.65 -10.62 17.98
N MET A 39 3.26 -10.66 16.71
CA MET A 39 1.95 -11.15 16.29
C MET A 39 2.06 -12.62 15.86
N GLN A 40 1.30 -13.49 16.50
CA GLN A 40 1.21 -14.88 16.10
C GLN A 40 0.04 -15.07 15.12
N VAL A 41 0.28 -15.69 13.97
CA VAL A 41 -0.76 -15.96 12.97
C VAL A 41 -1.06 -17.46 12.96
N GLU A 42 -2.32 -17.83 13.22
CA GLU A 42 -2.82 -19.19 13.12
C GLU A 42 -3.88 -19.27 12.02
N ILE A 43 -3.73 -20.21 11.09
CA ILE A 43 -4.70 -20.47 10.02
C ILE A 43 -5.36 -21.81 10.29
N LYS A 44 -6.68 -21.81 10.50
CA LYS A 44 -7.51 -23.02 10.61
C LYS A 44 -8.34 -23.16 9.34
N ILE A 45 -8.19 -24.32 8.68
CA ILE A 45 -8.98 -24.68 7.52
C ILE A 45 -10.14 -25.56 7.99
N ASP A 46 -11.37 -25.10 7.75
CA ASP A 46 -12.59 -25.80 8.10
C ASP A 46 -13.49 -25.87 6.86
N GLU A 47 -13.73 -27.07 6.35
CA GLU A 47 -14.54 -27.32 5.15
C GLU A 47 -16.01 -26.91 5.33
N SER A 48 -16.49 -26.75 6.56
CA SER A 48 -17.84 -26.27 6.87
C SER A 48 -17.97 -24.75 6.80
N CYS A 49 -16.84 -24.03 6.75
CA CYS A 49 -16.81 -22.58 6.73
C CYS A 49 -17.22 -22.04 5.35
N ARG A 50 -18.41 -21.46 5.24
CA ARG A 50 -18.92 -20.88 3.98
C ARG A 50 -18.32 -19.53 3.65
N GLU A 51 -17.89 -18.79 4.68
CA GLU A 51 -17.32 -17.45 4.53
C GLU A 51 -16.03 -17.36 5.38
N PRO A 52 -14.92 -16.90 4.81
CA PRO A 52 -13.67 -16.75 5.57
C PRO A 52 -13.86 -15.72 6.69
N LYS A 53 -13.42 -16.08 7.90
CA LYS A 53 -13.53 -15.25 9.10
C LYS A 53 -12.14 -15.01 9.68
N ILE A 54 -11.80 -13.76 9.97
CA ILE A 54 -10.60 -13.38 10.71
C ILE A 54 -11.00 -13.02 12.13
N THR A 55 -10.40 -13.68 13.11
CA THR A 55 -10.60 -13.38 14.53
C THR A 55 -9.28 -12.89 15.12
N ILE A 56 -9.28 -11.70 15.68
CA ILE A 56 -8.13 -11.10 16.35
C ILE A 56 -8.37 -11.20 17.86
N LEU A 57 -7.50 -11.93 18.57
CA LEU A 57 -7.51 -12.05 20.01
C LEU A 57 -6.42 -11.12 20.57
N THR A 58 -6.79 -10.17 21.38
CA THR A 58 -5.88 -9.20 22.00
C THR A 58 -6.40 -8.84 23.38
N ASP A 59 -5.51 -8.48 24.29
CA ASP A 59 -5.83 -8.00 25.62
C ASP A 59 -6.31 -6.54 25.63
N LYS A 60 -5.88 -5.75 24.63
CA LYS A 60 -6.24 -4.33 24.48
C LYS A 60 -6.15 -3.88 23.03
N MET A 61 -6.95 -2.86 22.71
CA MET A 61 -6.90 -2.19 21.40
C MET A 61 -5.74 -1.21 21.36
N THR A 62 -4.71 -1.53 20.61
CA THR A 62 -3.59 -0.63 20.31
C THR A 62 -3.77 0.02 18.94
N ASP A 63 -3.02 1.10 18.64
CA ASP A 63 -3.05 1.75 17.33
C ASP A 63 -2.60 0.83 16.20
N GLU A 64 -1.71 -0.12 16.49
CA GLU A 64 -1.27 -1.14 15.55
C GLU A 64 -2.40 -2.13 15.23
N ILE A 65 -3.14 -2.60 16.23
CA ILE A 65 -4.32 -3.46 16.03
C ILE A 65 -5.41 -2.70 15.26
N ASN A 66 -5.67 -1.44 15.60
CA ASN A 66 -6.60 -0.59 14.86
C ASN A 66 -6.20 -0.44 13.39
N THR A 67 -4.91 -0.27 13.12
CA THR A 67 -4.37 -0.17 11.76
C THR A 67 -4.53 -1.50 11.01
N LEU A 68 -4.24 -2.63 11.67
CA LEU A 68 -4.44 -3.96 11.11
C LEU A 68 -5.92 -4.21 10.76
N VAL A 69 -6.84 -3.92 11.67
CA VAL A 69 -8.28 -4.07 11.44
C VAL A 69 -8.75 -3.21 10.26
N ARG A 70 -8.29 -1.96 10.17
CA ARG A 70 -8.61 -1.09 9.01
C ARG A 70 -8.10 -1.67 7.69
N ASN A 71 -6.87 -2.20 7.67
CA ASN A 71 -6.28 -2.81 6.49
C ASN A 71 -7.04 -4.07 6.05
N LEU A 72 -7.44 -4.91 7.01
CA LEU A 72 -8.20 -6.14 6.75
C LEU A 72 -9.66 -5.85 6.33
N SER A 73 -10.26 -4.81 6.90
CA SER A 73 -11.65 -4.43 6.57
C SER A 73 -11.80 -3.72 5.22
N GLY A 74 -10.69 -3.45 4.52
CA GLY A 74 -10.71 -2.67 3.28
C GLY A 74 -11.19 -1.22 3.48
N GLN A 75 -11.38 -0.81 4.73
CA GLN A 75 -11.90 0.50 5.12
C GLN A 75 -10.77 1.44 5.55
N SER A 76 -9.88 1.76 4.65
CA SER A 76 -9.22 3.05 4.72
C SER A 76 -9.83 3.96 3.67
N PRO A 77 -10.83 4.78 4.00
CA PRO A 77 -11.15 5.93 3.18
C PRO A 77 -10.01 6.91 3.36
N GLN A 78 -8.91 6.68 2.65
CA GLN A 78 -7.88 7.70 2.54
C GLN A 78 -8.47 8.79 1.65
N ILE A 79 -9.03 9.80 2.33
CA ILE A 79 -9.57 10.98 1.70
C ILE A 79 -8.44 11.62 0.89
N LEU A 80 -8.65 11.74 -0.40
CA LEU A 80 -7.77 12.46 -1.29
C LEU A 80 -8.40 13.81 -1.61
N THR A 81 -7.72 14.89 -1.26
CA THR A 81 -8.19 16.24 -1.55
C THR A 81 -7.51 16.73 -2.81
N GLY A 82 -8.31 17.12 -3.79
CA GLY A 82 -7.88 17.77 -5.02
C GLY A 82 -8.28 19.23 -5.04
N PHE A 83 -7.49 20.07 -5.69
CA PHE A 83 -7.73 21.50 -5.84
C PHE A 83 -8.01 21.84 -7.31
N GLN A 84 -9.09 22.58 -7.54
CA GLN A 84 -9.41 23.16 -8.82
C GLN A 84 -9.56 24.67 -8.64
N GLY A 85 -8.55 25.45 -9.09
CA GLY A 85 -8.43 26.86 -8.70
C GLY A 85 -8.29 26.99 -7.19
N ASP A 86 -9.18 27.77 -6.57
CA ASP A 86 -9.20 28.03 -5.13
C ASP A 86 -10.15 27.07 -4.36
N THR A 87 -10.76 26.11 -5.06
CA THR A 87 -11.71 25.18 -4.46
C THR A 87 -11.04 23.87 -4.15
N ALA A 88 -11.20 23.39 -2.91
CA ALA A 88 -10.76 22.07 -2.47
C ALA A 88 -11.94 21.09 -2.52
N GLU A 89 -11.76 19.97 -3.20
CA GLU A 89 -12.77 18.89 -3.30
C GLU A 89 -12.22 17.56 -2.80
N VAL A 90 -13.08 16.76 -2.21
CA VAL A 90 -12.78 15.38 -1.83
C VAL A 90 -12.94 14.49 -3.05
N LEU A 91 -11.85 13.85 -3.47
CA LEU A 91 -11.82 12.93 -4.59
C LEU A 91 -12.03 11.49 -4.10
N ALA A 92 -13.04 10.83 -4.61
CA ALA A 92 -13.23 9.40 -4.39
C ALA A 92 -12.25 8.62 -5.29
N GLN A 93 -11.48 7.69 -4.70
CA GLN A 93 -10.50 6.91 -5.46
C GLN A 93 -11.09 6.21 -6.70
N PRO A 94 -12.31 5.61 -6.67
CA PRO A 94 -12.91 4.99 -7.85
C PRO A 94 -13.14 5.94 -9.03
N ASP A 95 -13.27 7.25 -8.79
CA ASP A 95 -13.53 8.24 -9.85
C ASP A 95 -12.24 8.69 -10.54
N ILE A 96 -11.08 8.41 -9.95
CA ILE A 96 -9.78 8.80 -10.49
C ILE A 96 -9.41 7.84 -11.62
N LEU A 97 -9.09 8.38 -12.80
CA LEU A 97 -8.60 7.64 -13.94
C LEU A 97 -7.09 7.43 -13.87
N ARG A 98 -6.37 8.52 -13.63
CA ARG A 98 -4.91 8.53 -13.51
C ARG A 98 -4.44 9.70 -12.68
N ILE A 99 -3.23 9.59 -12.16
CA ILE A 99 -2.52 10.67 -11.46
C ILE A 99 -1.16 10.81 -12.10
N PHE A 100 -0.79 12.03 -12.46
CA PHE A 100 0.49 12.26 -13.11
C PHE A 100 1.16 13.55 -12.63
N ALA A 101 2.49 13.59 -12.71
CA ALA A 101 3.29 14.76 -12.42
C ALA A 101 3.64 15.49 -13.70
N SER A 102 3.33 16.76 -13.77
CA SER A 102 3.65 17.67 -14.89
C SER A 102 3.95 19.07 -14.37
N ALA A 103 4.96 19.72 -14.92
CA ALA A 103 5.35 21.10 -14.57
C ALA A 103 5.49 21.35 -13.05
N GLY A 104 6.04 20.37 -12.32
CA GLY A 104 6.25 20.46 -10.86
C GLY A 104 4.99 20.28 -10.01
N LYS A 105 3.83 20.02 -10.62
CA LYS A 105 2.56 19.74 -9.95
C LYS A 105 2.17 18.27 -10.12
N VAL A 106 1.41 17.77 -9.19
CA VAL A 106 0.77 16.44 -9.30
C VAL A 106 -0.71 16.66 -9.58
N LEU A 107 -1.20 16.03 -10.63
CA LEU A 107 -2.57 16.19 -11.12
C LEU A 107 -3.30 14.85 -11.07
N ALA A 108 -4.52 14.85 -10.54
CA ALA A 108 -5.46 13.75 -10.64
C ALA A 108 -6.49 14.05 -11.73
N VAL A 109 -6.68 13.12 -12.65
CA VAL A 109 -7.70 13.19 -13.70
C VAL A 109 -8.89 12.35 -13.29
N THR A 110 -10.07 12.94 -13.33
CA THR A 110 -11.36 12.29 -13.11
C THR A 110 -12.26 12.56 -14.31
N GLU A 111 -13.42 11.92 -14.36
CA GLU A 111 -14.43 12.22 -15.37
C GLU A 111 -14.99 13.65 -15.28
N LYS A 112 -14.84 14.30 -14.11
CA LYS A 112 -15.28 15.67 -13.86
C LYS A 112 -14.24 16.73 -14.24
N GLY A 113 -12.97 16.34 -14.40
CA GLY A 113 -11.88 17.25 -14.73
C GLY A 113 -10.56 16.91 -14.04
N GLU A 114 -9.63 17.87 -14.12
CA GLU A 114 -8.31 17.74 -13.52
C GLU A 114 -8.23 18.51 -12.20
N TYR A 115 -7.62 17.88 -11.20
CA TYR A 115 -7.42 18.43 -9.87
C TYR A 115 -5.94 18.40 -9.50
N THR A 116 -5.44 19.49 -8.95
CA THR A 116 -4.07 19.54 -8.40
C THR A 116 -4.05 18.89 -7.03
N LEU A 117 -3.06 18.01 -6.80
CA LEU A 117 -2.85 17.34 -5.50
C LEU A 117 -1.65 17.98 -4.78
N SER A 118 -1.75 18.10 -3.46
CA SER A 118 -0.64 18.60 -2.63
C SER A 118 0.41 17.52 -2.36
N LEU A 119 0.02 16.25 -2.49
CA LEU A 119 0.85 15.09 -2.21
C LEU A 119 1.76 14.75 -3.41
N ARG A 120 2.92 14.19 -3.12
CA ARG A 120 3.81 13.67 -4.16
C ARG A 120 3.40 12.27 -4.59
N LEU A 121 3.82 11.84 -5.79
CA LEU A 121 3.41 10.53 -6.34
C LEU A 121 3.81 9.35 -5.45
N TYR A 122 4.93 9.41 -4.72
CA TYR A 122 5.33 8.33 -3.83
C TYR A 122 4.43 8.25 -2.59
N GLU A 123 3.97 9.38 -2.03
CA GLU A 123 3.02 9.44 -0.93
C GLU A 123 1.64 8.93 -1.36
N LEU A 124 1.25 9.24 -2.60
CA LEU A 124 0.02 8.73 -3.19
C LEU A 124 0.07 7.21 -3.42
N GLU A 125 1.21 6.67 -3.87
CA GLU A 125 1.39 5.21 -4.04
C GLU A 125 1.20 4.43 -2.72
N GLU A 126 1.51 5.05 -1.57
CA GLU A 126 1.27 4.47 -0.25
C GLU A 126 -0.19 4.57 0.21
N ARG A 127 -0.89 5.63 -0.21
CA ARG A 127 -2.27 5.93 0.22
C ARG A 127 -3.35 5.35 -0.69
N LEU A 128 -3.04 5.14 -1.96
CA LEU A 128 -3.98 4.57 -2.92
C LEU A 128 -4.12 3.06 -2.73
N ASP A 129 -5.29 2.54 -3.05
CA ASP A 129 -5.53 1.10 -3.04
C ASP A 129 -4.62 0.40 -4.07
N ARG A 130 -3.65 -0.38 -3.55
CA ARG A 130 -2.66 -1.10 -4.37
C ARG A 130 -3.25 -2.15 -5.29
N ASN A 131 -4.50 -2.60 -5.04
CA ASN A 131 -5.19 -3.54 -5.91
C ASN A 131 -5.76 -2.84 -7.16
N HIS A 132 -5.97 -1.53 -7.09
CA HIS A 132 -6.60 -0.76 -8.16
C HIS A 132 -5.66 0.27 -8.79
N PHE A 133 -4.65 0.73 -8.07
CA PHE A 133 -3.71 1.73 -8.57
C PHE A 133 -2.34 1.14 -8.77
N VAL A 134 -1.77 1.40 -9.93
CA VAL A 134 -0.42 0.94 -10.26
C VAL A 134 0.39 2.06 -10.89
N ARG A 135 1.63 2.18 -10.43
CA ARG A 135 2.59 3.10 -11.02
C ARG A 135 3.15 2.53 -12.30
N ILE A 136 3.03 3.26 -13.39
CA ILE A 136 3.50 2.86 -14.74
C ILE A 136 4.75 3.60 -15.19
N SER A 137 5.06 4.73 -14.53
CA SER A 137 6.28 5.50 -14.80
C SER A 137 6.72 6.28 -13.55
N ASN A 138 7.87 6.96 -13.63
CA ASN A 138 8.31 7.87 -12.57
C ASN A 138 7.32 9.03 -12.34
N SER A 139 6.51 9.35 -13.33
CA SER A 139 5.60 10.49 -13.33
C SER A 139 4.13 10.12 -13.40
N GLU A 140 3.76 8.82 -13.39
CA GLU A 140 2.35 8.46 -13.60
C GLU A 140 1.92 7.19 -12.85
N ILE A 141 0.71 7.26 -12.27
CA ILE A 141 -0.05 6.18 -11.63
C ILE A 141 -1.39 6.09 -12.36
N ILE A 142 -1.85 4.89 -12.68
CA ILE A 142 -3.14 4.66 -13.33
C ILE A 142 -4.06 3.82 -12.44
N ASN A 143 -5.36 3.98 -12.65
CA ASN A 143 -6.39 3.14 -12.04
C ASN A 143 -6.72 1.97 -12.97
N LEU A 144 -6.40 0.76 -12.56
CA LEU A 144 -6.64 -0.47 -13.33
C LEU A 144 -8.12 -0.69 -13.68
N ARG A 145 -9.04 -0.22 -12.83
CA ARG A 145 -10.49 -0.30 -13.08
C ARG A 145 -10.95 0.60 -14.24
N LYS A 146 -10.14 1.59 -14.59
CA LYS A 146 -10.42 2.53 -15.66
C LYS A 146 -9.59 2.24 -16.92
N VAL A 147 -8.87 1.11 -16.96
CA VAL A 147 -8.16 0.64 -18.13
C VAL A 147 -9.10 -0.14 -19.04
N LYS A 148 -9.11 0.21 -20.34
CA LYS A 148 -9.80 -0.55 -21.39
C LYS A 148 -8.96 -1.70 -21.93
N GLY A 149 -7.63 -1.51 -22.02
CA GLY A 149 -6.75 -2.52 -22.54
C GLY A 149 -5.28 -2.18 -22.43
N PHE A 150 -4.47 -3.22 -22.51
CA PHE A 150 -3.02 -3.17 -22.60
C PHE A 150 -2.57 -3.73 -23.94
N ASP A 151 -1.86 -2.94 -24.72
CA ASP A 151 -1.23 -3.40 -25.97
C ASP A 151 0.22 -3.76 -25.70
N LEU A 152 0.52 -5.05 -25.86
CA LEU A 152 1.83 -5.67 -25.62
C LEU A 152 2.63 -5.84 -26.94
N SER A 153 2.10 -5.41 -28.08
CA SER A 153 2.73 -5.60 -29.39
C SER A 153 4.03 -4.81 -29.57
N PHE A 154 4.21 -3.75 -28.77
CA PHE A 154 5.41 -2.92 -28.83
C PHE A 154 6.57 -3.53 -28.07
N THR A 155 7.70 -3.74 -28.74
CA THR A 155 8.91 -4.28 -28.11
C THR A 155 9.45 -3.33 -27.04
N GLY A 156 9.49 -3.81 -25.79
CA GLY A 156 10.12 -3.11 -24.67
C GLY A 156 9.25 -2.06 -23.97
N THR A 157 7.99 -1.87 -24.39
CA THR A 157 7.01 -1.02 -23.70
C THR A 157 5.61 -1.62 -23.77
N ILE A 158 4.70 -1.11 -22.97
CA ILE A 158 3.28 -1.48 -22.99
C ILE A 158 2.48 -0.20 -23.19
N CYS A 159 1.58 -0.21 -24.16
CA CYS A 159 0.64 0.88 -24.37
C CYS A 159 -0.63 0.60 -23.56
N VAL A 160 -1.13 1.61 -22.87
CA VAL A 160 -2.33 1.51 -22.00
C VAL A 160 -3.39 2.46 -22.49
N SER A 161 -4.57 1.94 -22.78
CA SER A 161 -5.75 2.73 -23.15
C SER A 161 -6.69 2.85 -21.98
N LEU A 162 -7.03 4.07 -21.57
CA LEU A 162 -7.97 4.37 -20.48
C LEU A 162 -9.40 4.54 -20.98
N SER A 163 -10.35 4.54 -20.06
CA SER A 163 -11.80 4.65 -20.34
C SER A 163 -12.20 5.97 -21.00
N ASP A 164 -11.48 7.04 -20.73
CA ASP A 164 -11.66 8.36 -21.32
C ASP A 164 -11.08 8.50 -22.75
N GLY A 165 -10.45 7.45 -23.26
CA GLY A 165 -9.77 7.46 -24.55
C GLY A 165 -8.30 7.92 -24.48
N THR A 166 -7.81 8.29 -23.30
CA THR A 166 -6.40 8.62 -23.10
C THR A 166 -5.53 7.39 -23.33
N VAL A 167 -4.42 7.58 -24.04
CA VAL A 167 -3.39 6.56 -24.27
C VAL A 167 -2.13 6.97 -23.54
N THR A 168 -1.57 6.08 -22.74
CA THR A 168 -0.30 6.29 -22.04
C THR A 168 0.62 5.07 -22.19
N TYR A 169 1.89 5.20 -21.77
CA TYR A 169 2.90 4.17 -21.96
C TYR A 169 3.59 3.80 -20.66
N VAL A 170 3.72 2.49 -20.45
CA VAL A 170 4.48 1.96 -19.32
C VAL A 170 5.98 2.15 -19.59
N SER A 171 6.68 2.82 -18.70
CA SER A 171 8.13 2.96 -18.85
C SER A 171 8.84 1.61 -18.62
N ARG A 172 9.98 1.38 -19.27
CA ARG A 172 10.71 0.10 -19.26
C ARG A 172 10.93 -0.47 -17.86
N ARG A 173 11.19 0.38 -16.88
CA ARG A 173 11.42 -0.04 -15.48
C ARG A 173 10.18 -0.68 -14.82
N TYR A 174 8.98 -0.33 -15.30
CA TYR A 174 7.71 -0.76 -14.73
C TYR A 174 7.06 -1.91 -15.51
N VAL A 175 7.60 -2.29 -16.68
CA VAL A 175 7.05 -3.35 -17.53
C VAL A 175 6.93 -4.67 -16.79
N THR A 176 7.96 -5.08 -16.07
CA THR A 176 7.95 -6.34 -15.27
C THR A 176 6.86 -6.30 -14.19
N LYS A 177 6.73 -5.17 -13.47
CA LYS A 177 5.68 -4.99 -12.44
C LYS A 177 4.28 -5.09 -13.07
N ILE A 178 4.06 -4.47 -14.22
CA ILE A 178 2.77 -4.52 -14.92
C ILE A 178 2.45 -5.93 -15.42
N LYS A 179 3.42 -6.65 -16.00
CA LYS A 179 3.23 -8.05 -16.38
C LYS A 179 2.81 -8.92 -15.22
N GLN A 180 3.45 -8.76 -14.06
CA GLN A 180 3.06 -9.47 -12.83
C GLN A 180 1.62 -9.15 -12.39
N VAL A 181 1.22 -7.86 -12.43
CA VAL A 181 -0.14 -7.42 -12.12
C VAL A 181 -1.17 -8.03 -13.09
N LEU A 182 -0.80 -8.21 -14.35
CA LEU A 182 -1.64 -8.81 -15.39
C LEU A 182 -1.61 -10.36 -15.37
N GLY A 183 -0.78 -10.97 -14.53
CA GLY A 183 -0.62 -12.44 -14.49
C GLY A 183 0.16 -13.01 -15.69
N LEU A 184 1.07 -12.21 -16.29
CA LEU A 184 1.84 -12.54 -17.49
C LEU A 184 3.31 -12.80 -17.18
#